data_659e56eef33ddb2c004b2c9b53cc692c
#
_entry.id   659e56eef33ddb2c004b2c9b53cc692c
#
_cell.length_a   1.000
_cell.length_b   1.000
_cell.length_c   1.000
_cell.angle_alpha   90.00
_cell.angle_beta   90.00
_cell.angle_gamma   90.00
#
_symmetry.space_group_name_H-M   'P 1'
#
loop_
_entity.id
_entity.type
_entity.pdbx_description
1 polymer ?
#
loop_
_entity_poly.entity_id
_entity_poly.type
_entity_poly.pdbx_seq_one_letter_code
_entity_poly.pdbx_strand_id
1 'polypeptide(L)'
;MQNNSSAKSWNRTIRQVSLPADGEKLLEVFAAAKGIMAADGNVHQWTEDYPSLEIVQSDMEKDGGFVVEDDGKIVAYFAFLPSPEPTYEKIYDGKWLNDTKPYHVIHRIASFPEMHGIFQSIMEFCFARERNIRIDTHRDNKIMQHNIQKFGFKYCGIIHIANGDERLAYQKMTEKKKLSLTAQIGIALVLAVIAGVLLRNQAEFVNEYIKPIGSIFLNLLKFIVVPLVLFSIMAGILSMNDISKVGRLGLRTLIYFITTTLFAVTLGLIVPSLVKGFLPTIHISTEAISETVETPHLTVMDQIVNMFPDNLLTPINSMAMMQVIVIALFFGIAMVHVGEKGAMARKVTLSFNDVVCKILEYIMALAPIGVFCMLTPVVVENGPSVLGSYAALLALAYFCFAIHAGVVYSSAVALLGGISPLKFFKGMQPAMLFAFSSDSSVATLPYTMQCTEKLGVNKDIGRFVLSLGATINMDGVAIYLGVASVFMATCCGIDLTMSQYMAIAFASTIASIGTPGIPGGSLALMAMVFASAGIPVECVAVAAGIDRIIDMGRTVMSVTGDASCAVVMQKILGKIE
;
A
#
# COMPACT_ATOMS: atom_id res chain seq x y z
N MET A 1 -12.12 22.15 -25.08
CA MET A 1 -11.14 23.20 -24.76
C MET A 1 -9.97 22.52 -24.05
N GLN A 2 -8.83 22.48 -24.72
CA GLN A 2 -7.60 21.84 -24.26
C GLN A 2 -7.01 22.66 -23.11
N ASN A 3 -6.96 22.12 -21.90
CA ASN A 3 -6.12 22.67 -20.84
C ASN A 3 -4.75 22.00 -20.90
N ASN A 4 -3.87 22.63 -21.68
CA ASN A 4 -2.43 22.46 -21.56
C ASN A 4 -1.97 23.17 -20.28
N SER A 5 -1.87 22.46 -19.16
CA SER A 5 -1.06 22.90 -18.02
C SER A 5 0.36 22.37 -18.21
N SER A 6 1.13 22.99 -19.11
CA SER A 6 2.59 22.95 -19.01
C SER A 6 2.94 23.60 -17.66
N ALA A 7 3.58 22.85 -16.76
CA ALA A 7 4.17 23.39 -15.55
C ALA A 7 5.23 24.43 -15.99
N LYS A 8 4.88 25.72 -15.94
CA LYS A 8 5.86 26.79 -16.05
C LYS A 8 6.81 26.64 -14.88
N SER A 9 8.06 26.31 -15.13
CA SER A 9 9.13 26.43 -14.14
C SER A 9 9.32 27.91 -13.85
N TRP A 10 8.78 28.37 -12.73
CA TRP A 10 8.97 29.72 -12.25
C TRP A 10 10.42 29.85 -11.73
N ASN A 11 11.17 30.83 -12.17
CA ASN A 11 12.51 31.11 -11.65
C ASN A 11 12.38 31.99 -10.39
N ARG A 12 11.76 31.45 -9.35
CA ARG A 12 11.48 32.17 -8.10
C ARG A 12 12.50 31.84 -7.04
N THR A 13 12.99 32.88 -6.38
CA THR A 13 13.82 32.78 -5.20
C THR A 13 13.11 33.37 -4.00
N ILE A 14 13.35 32.81 -2.81
CA ILE A 14 12.81 33.32 -1.55
C ILE A 14 14.00 33.61 -0.64
N ARG A 15 14.10 34.87 -0.20
CA ARG A 15 15.13 35.33 0.72
C ARG A 15 14.56 36.14 1.87
N GLN A 16 15.35 36.36 2.90
CA GLN A 16 14.98 37.27 3.98
C GLN A 16 14.90 38.71 3.46
N VAL A 17 14.01 39.49 4.09
CA VAL A 17 13.85 40.92 3.87
C VAL A 17 15.12 41.67 4.28
N SER A 18 15.47 42.74 3.58
CA SER A 18 16.55 43.65 3.93
C SER A 18 16.01 45.08 3.97
N LEU A 19 15.75 45.63 5.17
CA LEU A 19 15.37 47.04 5.31
C LEU A 19 16.65 47.92 5.50
N PRO A 20 16.65 49.14 4.94
CA PRO A 20 15.55 49.81 4.25
C PRO A 20 15.42 49.48 2.73
N ALA A 21 16.33 48.68 2.15
CA ALA A 21 16.44 48.48 0.70
C ALA A 21 15.15 47.95 0.05
N ASP A 22 14.42 47.03 0.72
CA ASP A 22 13.18 46.40 0.19
C ASP A 22 11.93 47.22 0.56
N GLY A 23 12.07 48.25 1.42
CA GLY A 23 10.93 48.88 2.09
C GLY A 23 9.91 49.50 1.13
N GLU A 24 10.35 50.26 0.13
CA GLU A 24 9.45 50.90 -0.86
C GLU A 24 8.66 49.84 -1.63
N LYS A 25 9.33 48.75 -2.06
CA LYS A 25 8.65 47.69 -2.82
C LYS A 25 7.69 46.87 -1.97
N LEU A 26 7.96 46.72 -0.68
CA LEU A 26 7.03 46.06 0.26
C LEU A 26 5.74 46.86 0.44
N LEU A 27 5.82 48.18 0.52
CA LEU A 27 4.63 49.03 0.60
C LEU A 27 3.76 48.91 -0.65
N GLU A 28 4.37 48.80 -1.84
CA GLU A 28 3.60 48.53 -3.08
C GLU A 28 2.91 47.16 -3.05
N VAL A 29 3.62 46.10 -2.58
CA VAL A 29 3.05 44.76 -2.44
C VAL A 29 1.89 44.74 -1.45
N PHE A 30 1.99 45.46 -0.32
CA PHE A 30 0.93 45.57 0.66
C PHE A 30 -0.30 46.36 0.12
N ALA A 31 -0.05 47.43 -0.61
CA ALA A 31 -1.13 48.20 -1.25
C ALA A 31 -1.89 47.35 -2.29
N ALA A 32 -1.16 46.58 -3.11
CA ALA A 32 -1.74 45.67 -4.08
C ALA A 32 -2.58 44.56 -3.40
N ALA A 33 -2.07 43.97 -2.32
CA ALA A 33 -2.79 42.95 -1.57
C ALA A 33 -4.06 43.46 -0.89
N LYS A 34 -4.05 44.71 -0.36
CA LYS A 34 -5.24 45.39 0.16
C LYS A 34 -6.28 45.59 -0.94
N GLY A 35 -5.83 45.97 -2.15
CA GLY A 35 -6.71 46.10 -3.33
C GLY A 35 -7.42 44.77 -3.69
N ILE A 36 -6.70 43.65 -3.67
CA ILE A 36 -7.27 42.32 -3.90
C ILE A 36 -8.32 41.99 -2.84
N MET A 37 -7.98 42.21 -1.56
CA MET A 37 -8.90 41.93 -0.46
C MET A 37 -10.18 42.78 -0.54
N ALA A 38 -10.05 44.04 -0.84
CA ALA A 38 -11.20 44.96 -1.00
C ALA A 38 -12.11 44.54 -2.17
N ALA A 39 -11.52 44.10 -3.28
CA ALA A 39 -12.28 43.63 -4.45
C ALA A 39 -13.05 42.31 -4.16
N ASP A 40 -12.55 41.47 -3.23
CA ASP A 40 -13.20 40.22 -2.78
C ASP A 40 -14.15 40.43 -1.59
N GLY A 41 -14.39 41.68 -1.17
CA GLY A 41 -15.28 42.05 -0.07
C GLY A 41 -14.67 41.90 1.33
N ASN A 42 -13.40 41.60 1.43
CA ASN A 42 -12.66 41.45 2.69
C ASN A 42 -11.98 42.77 3.08
N VAL A 43 -12.76 43.75 3.53
CA VAL A 43 -12.27 45.09 3.88
C VAL A 43 -11.83 45.22 5.34
N HIS A 44 -12.07 44.20 6.17
CA HIS A 44 -11.85 44.27 7.62
C HIS A 44 -10.58 43.58 8.08
N GLN A 45 -9.93 42.76 7.25
CA GLN A 45 -8.78 41.95 7.68
C GLN A 45 -7.52 42.79 7.90
N TRP A 46 -7.28 43.80 7.03
CA TRP A 46 -6.14 44.72 7.15
C TRP A 46 -6.64 46.18 7.18
N THR A 47 -6.14 46.93 8.14
CA THR A 47 -6.41 48.37 8.28
C THR A 47 -5.53 49.18 7.33
N GLU A 48 -5.76 50.48 7.28
CA GLU A 48 -5.02 51.40 6.40
C GLU A 48 -3.51 51.38 6.73
N ASP A 49 -3.16 51.31 8.01
CA ASP A 49 -1.76 51.30 8.52
C ASP A 49 -1.16 49.91 8.68
N TYR A 50 -1.89 48.82 8.40
CA TYR A 50 -1.41 47.44 8.57
C TYR A 50 -1.34 46.70 7.22
N PRO A 51 -0.27 45.93 6.91
CA PRO A 51 1.03 45.86 7.60
C PRO A 51 1.89 47.10 7.39
N SER A 52 2.69 47.49 8.40
CA SER A 52 3.67 48.57 8.32
C SER A 52 5.08 48.04 8.20
N LEU A 53 6.06 48.91 7.86
CA LEU A 53 7.48 48.53 7.87
C LEU A 53 8.01 48.22 9.26
N GLU A 54 7.42 48.78 10.31
CA GLU A 54 7.75 48.46 11.70
C GLU A 54 7.41 47.01 12.03
N ILE A 55 6.30 46.48 11.51
CA ILE A 55 5.92 45.09 11.66
C ILE A 55 6.87 44.18 10.90
N VAL A 56 7.28 44.59 9.69
CA VAL A 56 8.30 43.87 8.91
C VAL A 56 9.62 43.82 9.68
N GLN A 57 10.02 44.94 10.31
CA GLN A 57 11.20 44.96 11.17
C GLN A 57 11.09 43.99 12.34
N SER A 58 9.93 43.95 13.01
CA SER A 58 9.67 42.98 14.07
C SER A 58 9.69 41.52 13.59
N ASP A 59 9.22 41.26 12.35
CA ASP A 59 9.32 39.93 11.73
C ASP A 59 10.78 39.54 11.44
N MET A 60 11.60 40.51 10.99
CA MET A 60 13.03 40.31 10.75
C MET A 60 13.80 40.02 12.05
N GLU A 61 13.48 40.69 13.15
CA GLU A 61 14.08 40.44 14.48
C GLU A 61 13.83 39.00 14.99
N LYS A 62 12.77 38.36 14.46
CA LYS A 62 12.45 36.95 14.73
C LYS A 62 12.92 36.00 13.63
N ASP A 63 13.80 36.48 12.72
CA ASP A 63 14.28 35.75 11.54
C ASP A 63 13.14 35.27 10.59
N GLY A 64 11.98 35.90 10.63
CA GLY A 64 10.76 35.42 10.01
C GLY A 64 10.20 36.25 8.85
N GLY A 65 10.79 37.37 8.47
CA GLY A 65 10.36 38.20 7.33
C GLY A 65 10.98 37.72 6.00
N PHE A 66 10.19 37.37 5.01
CA PHE A 66 10.65 36.84 3.71
C PHE A 66 9.99 37.52 2.53
N VAL A 67 10.76 37.71 1.46
CA VAL A 67 10.28 38.14 0.14
C VAL A 67 10.39 37.02 -0.88
N VAL A 68 9.44 36.97 -1.80
CA VAL A 68 9.50 36.14 -3.00
C VAL A 68 9.93 37.05 -4.15
N GLU A 69 10.99 36.66 -4.85
CA GLU A 69 11.45 37.30 -6.07
C GLU A 69 11.11 36.46 -7.29
N ASP A 70 10.67 37.09 -8.35
CA ASP A 70 10.49 36.49 -9.68
C ASP A 70 11.30 37.32 -10.68
N ASP A 71 12.28 36.71 -11.35
CA ASP A 71 13.27 37.37 -12.21
C ASP A 71 13.98 38.57 -11.53
N GLY A 72 14.34 38.41 -10.24
CA GLY A 72 15.06 39.41 -9.45
C GLY A 72 14.21 40.61 -8.96
N LYS A 73 12.91 40.56 -9.12
CA LYS A 73 11.98 41.58 -8.62
C LYS A 73 11.14 41.03 -7.47
N ILE A 74 11.00 41.79 -6.39
CA ILE A 74 10.11 41.41 -5.29
C ILE A 74 8.66 41.44 -5.77
N VAL A 75 7.98 40.29 -5.63
CA VAL A 75 6.59 40.09 -6.08
C VAL A 75 5.64 39.69 -4.95
N ALA A 76 6.17 39.29 -3.80
CA ALA A 76 5.38 38.93 -2.64
C ALA A 76 6.18 39.06 -1.34
N TYR A 77 5.45 39.14 -0.23
CA TYR A 77 5.94 39.09 1.14
C TYR A 77 5.16 38.07 1.96
N PHE A 78 5.82 37.47 2.94
CA PHE A 78 5.18 36.69 4.00
C PHE A 78 6.05 36.66 5.25
N ALA A 79 5.43 36.49 6.40
CA ALA A 79 6.13 36.23 7.65
C ALA A 79 6.00 34.74 8.01
N PHE A 80 7.10 34.12 8.44
CA PHE A 80 7.18 32.73 8.89
C PHE A 80 7.86 32.67 10.25
N LEU A 81 7.05 32.64 11.31
CA LEU A 81 7.48 32.90 12.69
C LEU A 81 7.44 31.62 13.54
N PRO A 82 8.47 31.39 14.38
CA PRO A 82 8.48 30.24 15.28
C PRO A 82 7.50 30.41 16.45
N SER A 83 7.02 29.28 16.99
CA SER A 83 6.29 29.27 18.26
C SER A 83 7.20 29.60 19.45
N PRO A 84 6.67 30.16 20.57
CA PRO A 84 5.26 30.44 20.85
C PRO A 84 4.77 31.71 20.12
N GLU A 85 3.53 31.65 19.60
CA GLU A 85 2.82 32.80 19.06
C GLU A 85 1.59 33.05 19.94
N PRO A 86 1.51 34.19 20.66
CA PRO A 86 0.51 34.40 21.71
C PRO A 86 -0.95 34.23 21.23
N THR A 87 -1.24 34.64 19.99
CA THR A 87 -2.60 34.53 19.42
C THR A 87 -3.00 33.10 19.09
N TYR A 88 -2.07 32.15 19.06
CA TYR A 88 -2.29 30.72 18.80
C TYR A 88 -2.24 29.82 20.04
N GLU A 89 -2.10 30.41 21.23
CA GLU A 89 -2.11 29.64 22.49
C GLU A 89 -3.50 29.12 22.83
N LYS A 90 -4.55 29.94 22.55
CA LYS A 90 -5.94 29.54 22.81
C LYS A 90 -6.69 29.35 21.51
N ILE A 91 -7.41 28.24 21.39
CA ILE A 91 -8.30 27.96 20.28
C ILE A 91 -9.72 27.74 20.82
N TYR A 92 -10.70 28.25 20.11
CA TYR A 92 -12.12 28.20 20.43
C TYR A 92 -12.85 27.39 19.37
N ASP A 93 -13.96 26.77 19.71
CA ASP A 93 -14.81 25.99 18.80
C ASP A 93 -14.07 24.91 18.03
N GLY A 94 -13.04 24.31 18.68
CA GLY A 94 -12.23 23.28 18.06
C GLY A 94 -10.99 22.92 18.86
N LYS A 95 -10.03 22.29 18.19
CA LYS A 95 -8.73 21.90 18.76
C LYS A 95 -7.64 21.83 17.70
N TRP A 96 -6.40 22.12 18.08
CA TRP A 96 -5.24 21.90 17.24
C TRP A 96 -5.06 20.40 16.92
N LEU A 97 -4.52 20.08 15.73
CA LEU A 97 -4.16 18.69 15.37
C LEU A 97 -3.06 18.17 16.30
N ASN A 98 -2.17 19.05 16.74
CA ASN A 98 -1.15 18.77 17.75
C ASN A 98 -0.83 20.06 18.48
N ASP A 99 -0.86 20.01 19.81
CA ASP A 99 -0.65 21.15 20.70
C ASP A 99 0.63 21.03 21.53
N THR A 100 1.34 19.92 21.44
CA THR A 100 2.53 19.64 22.26
C THR A 100 3.85 19.85 21.53
N LYS A 101 3.83 19.81 20.18
CA LYS A 101 5.05 19.97 19.38
C LYS A 101 5.25 21.43 18.99
N PRO A 102 6.50 21.92 18.88
CA PRO A 102 6.80 23.23 18.30
C PRO A 102 6.14 23.36 16.92
N TYR A 103 5.75 24.58 16.57
CA TYR A 103 5.15 24.92 15.30
C TYR A 103 5.68 26.26 14.80
N HIS A 104 5.51 26.52 13.49
CA HIS A 104 5.67 27.84 12.91
C HIS A 104 4.33 28.36 12.43
N VAL A 105 4.22 29.67 12.39
CA VAL A 105 3.02 30.36 11.92
C VAL A 105 3.35 31.15 10.65
N ILE A 106 2.47 31.09 9.67
CA ILE A 106 2.55 31.93 8.48
C ILE A 106 1.58 33.09 8.61
N HIS A 107 2.11 34.28 8.55
CA HIS A 107 1.34 35.52 8.62
C HIS A 107 1.59 36.40 7.39
N ARG A 108 0.67 37.34 7.15
CA ARG A 108 0.86 38.50 6.26
C ARG A 108 1.27 38.12 4.82
N ILE A 109 0.67 37.05 4.27
CA ILE A 109 0.92 36.73 2.86
C ILE A 109 0.33 37.84 1.99
N ALA A 110 1.19 38.50 1.23
CA ALA A 110 0.86 39.56 0.28
C ALA A 110 1.51 39.30 -1.07
N SER A 111 0.84 39.58 -2.17
CA SER A 111 1.42 39.48 -3.52
C SER A 111 0.71 40.42 -4.49
N PHE A 112 1.34 40.67 -5.62
CA PHE A 112 0.67 41.35 -6.73
C PHE A 112 -0.41 40.47 -7.38
N PRO A 113 -1.49 41.04 -7.91
CA PRO A 113 -2.64 40.30 -8.45
C PRO A 113 -2.32 39.45 -9.68
N GLU A 114 -1.39 39.88 -10.51
CA GLU A 114 -0.93 39.15 -11.71
C GLU A 114 -0.06 37.95 -11.44
N MET A 115 0.40 37.79 -10.19
CA MET A 115 1.35 36.73 -9.83
C MET A 115 0.63 35.45 -9.41
N HIS A 116 0.71 34.42 -10.22
CA HIS A 116 0.07 33.13 -9.94
C HIS A 116 1.04 32.13 -9.27
N GLY A 117 0.52 31.28 -8.39
CA GLY A 117 1.28 30.20 -7.74
C GLY A 117 2.17 30.65 -6.58
N ILE A 118 2.10 31.92 -6.15
CA ILE A 118 2.88 32.46 -5.00
C ILE A 118 2.61 31.68 -3.73
N PHE A 119 1.35 31.41 -3.40
CA PHE A 119 0.97 30.65 -2.21
C PHE A 119 1.63 29.26 -2.20
N GLN A 120 1.67 28.56 -3.33
CA GLN A 120 2.33 27.26 -3.44
C GLN A 120 3.83 27.37 -3.19
N SER A 121 4.52 28.35 -3.80
CA SER A 121 5.98 28.57 -3.59
C SER A 121 6.29 28.86 -2.12
N ILE A 122 5.47 29.69 -1.44
CA ILE A 122 5.61 29.99 0.00
C ILE A 122 5.45 28.70 0.82
N MET A 123 4.41 27.91 0.56
CA MET A 123 4.14 26.67 1.30
C MET A 123 5.27 25.66 1.11
N GLU A 124 5.78 25.48 -0.11
CA GLU A 124 6.90 24.60 -0.40
C GLU A 124 8.15 25.02 0.38
N PHE A 125 8.45 26.32 0.41
CA PHE A 125 9.56 26.90 1.18
C PHE A 125 9.41 26.66 2.69
N CYS A 126 8.21 26.92 3.24
CA CYS A 126 7.93 26.77 4.66
C CYS A 126 7.98 25.28 5.09
N PHE A 127 7.37 24.35 4.31
CA PHE A 127 7.40 22.93 4.61
C PHE A 127 8.73 22.24 4.36
N ALA A 128 9.64 22.86 3.61
CA ALA A 128 11.03 22.41 3.53
C ALA A 128 11.81 22.67 4.84
N ARG A 129 11.39 23.66 5.63
CA ARG A 129 12.04 24.10 6.88
C ARG A 129 11.35 23.56 8.13
N GLU A 130 10.02 23.58 8.15
CA GLU A 130 9.25 23.15 9.33
C GLU A 130 8.07 22.27 8.90
N ARG A 131 7.70 21.32 9.76
CA ARG A 131 6.71 20.28 9.46
C ARG A 131 5.37 20.49 10.13
N ASN A 132 5.32 21.35 11.14
CA ASN A 132 4.12 21.67 11.88
C ASN A 132 3.85 23.16 11.69
N ILE A 133 2.92 23.47 10.79
CA ILE A 133 2.62 24.84 10.40
C ILE A 133 1.18 25.15 10.71
N ARG A 134 0.96 26.32 11.35
CA ARG A 134 -0.33 26.93 11.60
C ARG A 134 -0.48 28.16 10.73
N ILE A 135 -1.70 28.45 10.32
CA ILE A 135 -2.07 29.65 9.55
C ILE A 135 -3.49 30.03 9.89
N ASP A 136 -3.78 31.33 9.86
CA ASP A 136 -5.11 31.87 10.05
C ASP A 136 -5.56 32.76 8.90
N THR A 137 -6.86 32.99 8.80
CA THR A 137 -7.42 33.97 7.87
C THR A 137 -8.76 34.48 8.36
N HIS A 138 -9.16 35.64 7.87
CA HIS A 138 -10.48 36.19 8.15
C HIS A 138 -11.59 35.37 7.48
N ARG A 139 -12.81 35.35 8.09
CA ARG A 139 -13.95 34.61 7.54
C ARG A 139 -14.40 35.10 6.16
N ASP A 140 -14.13 36.36 5.82
CA ASP A 140 -14.49 36.96 4.55
C ASP A 140 -13.43 36.73 3.46
N ASN A 141 -12.20 36.32 3.82
CA ASN A 141 -11.16 36.04 2.85
C ASN A 141 -11.33 34.64 2.23
N LYS A 142 -12.24 34.53 1.26
CA LYS A 142 -12.58 33.28 0.59
C LYS A 142 -11.44 32.75 -0.26
N ILE A 143 -10.66 33.61 -0.89
CA ILE A 143 -9.49 33.26 -1.69
C ILE A 143 -8.46 32.54 -0.83
N MET A 144 -8.12 33.12 0.34
CA MET A 144 -7.14 32.50 1.23
C MET A 144 -7.65 31.20 1.83
N GLN A 145 -8.91 31.12 2.26
CA GLN A 145 -9.53 29.89 2.75
C GLN A 145 -9.43 28.77 1.71
N HIS A 146 -9.75 29.08 0.44
CA HIS A 146 -9.65 28.11 -0.65
C HIS A 146 -8.20 27.61 -0.84
N ASN A 147 -7.22 28.52 -0.87
CA ASN A 147 -5.82 28.18 -1.04
C ASN A 147 -5.29 27.33 0.13
N ILE A 148 -5.60 27.68 1.38
CA ILE A 148 -5.23 26.94 2.59
C ILE A 148 -5.79 25.50 2.53
N GLN A 149 -7.09 25.35 2.25
CA GLN A 149 -7.75 24.06 2.17
C GLN A 149 -7.22 23.20 1.00
N LYS A 150 -7.06 23.83 -0.19
CA LYS A 150 -6.50 23.16 -1.38
C LYS A 150 -5.10 22.64 -1.15
N PHE A 151 -4.27 23.34 -0.35
CA PHE A 151 -2.93 22.87 0.03
C PHE A 151 -2.96 21.77 1.11
N GLY A 152 -4.14 21.46 1.66
CA GLY A 152 -4.37 20.33 2.59
C GLY A 152 -4.18 20.67 4.06
N PHE A 153 -4.31 21.96 4.46
CA PHE A 153 -4.48 22.33 5.85
C PHE A 153 -5.87 21.90 6.34
N LYS A 154 -5.96 21.51 7.59
CA LYS A 154 -7.22 21.18 8.25
C LYS A 154 -7.68 22.35 9.11
N TYR A 155 -8.96 22.65 9.05
CA TYR A 155 -9.60 23.59 9.95
C TYR A 155 -9.54 23.06 11.38
N CYS A 156 -9.12 23.90 12.32
CA CYS A 156 -8.91 23.54 13.73
C CYS A 156 -9.86 24.26 14.69
N GLY A 157 -10.38 25.42 14.31
CA GLY A 157 -11.25 26.23 15.18
C GLY A 157 -11.05 27.74 14.93
N ILE A 158 -11.34 28.54 15.94
CA ILE A 158 -11.26 30.00 15.92
C ILE A 158 -10.16 30.45 16.88
N ILE A 159 -9.35 31.41 16.48
CA ILE A 159 -8.44 32.15 17.36
C ILE A 159 -8.83 33.63 17.40
N HIS A 160 -8.44 34.33 18.45
CA HIS A 160 -8.62 35.77 18.58
C HIS A 160 -7.26 36.46 18.48
N ILE A 161 -7.15 37.42 17.56
CA ILE A 161 -5.95 38.23 17.44
C ILE A 161 -5.93 39.35 18.48
N ALA A 162 -4.83 40.10 18.59
CA ALA A 162 -4.60 41.07 19.68
C ALA A 162 -5.69 42.15 19.84
N ASN A 163 -6.38 42.52 18.77
CA ASN A 163 -7.50 43.46 18.80
C ASN A 163 -8.85 42.81 19.14
N GLY A 164 -8.89 41.48 19.39
CA GLY A 164 -10.10 40.73 19.69
C GLY A 164 -10.84 40.14 18.48
N ASP A 165 -10.41 40.43 17.25
CA ASP A 165 -11.07 39.91 16.05
C ASP A 165 -10.86 38.39 15.91
N GLU A 166 -11.90 37.70 15.45
CA GLU A 166 -11.89 36.27 15.18
C GLU A 166 -11.18 35.96 13.87
N ARG A 167 -10.40 34.86 13.89
CA ARG A 167 -9.75 34.28 12.72
C ARG A 167 -10.02 32.79 12.66
N LEU A 168 -10.26 32.30 11.45
CA LEU A 168 -10.34 30.86 11.18
C LEU A 168 -8.95 30.28 11.18
N ALA A 169 -8.71 29.34 12.08
CA ALA A 169 -7.39 28.76 12.33
C ALA A 169 -7.26 27.39 11.65
N TYR A 170 -6.12 27.17 11.03
CA TYR A 170 -5.81 25.95 10.30
C TYR A 170 -4.44 25.43 10.69
N GLN A 171 -4.26 24.11 10.63
CA GLN A 171 -2.98 23.45 10.88
C GLN A 171 -2.73 22.37 9.86
N LYS A 172 -1.48 22.24 9.42
CA LYS A 172 -1.01 21.10 8.64
C LYS A 172 0.29 20.60 9.24
N MET A 173 0.34 19.29 9.42
CA MET A 173 1.54 18.58 9.84
C MET A 173 1.99 17.65 8.73
N THR A 174 3.29 17.68 8.42
CA THR A 174 3.93 16.69 7.57
C THR A 174 4.82 15.81 8.41
N GLU A 175 4.60 14.50 8.35
CA GLU A 175 5.49 13.56 9.04
C GLU A 175 6.85 13.48 8.32
N LYS A 176 7.92 13.15 9.10
CA LYS A 176 9.18 12.69 8.46
C LYS A 176 8.81 11.54 7.52
N LYS A 177 9.14 11.66 6.24
CA LYS A 177 9.10 10.50 5.34
C LYS A 177 10.02 9.43 5.95
N LYS A 178 9.44 8.54 6.74
CA LYS A 178 10.11 7.30 7.12
C LYS A 178 10.37 6.56 5.82
N LEU A 179 11.55 5.96 5.69
CA LEU A 179 11.83 5.03 4.60
C LEU A 179 10.69 4.02 4.53
N SER A 180 10.13 3.82 3.36
CA SER A 180 9.07 2.81 3.18
C SER A 180 9.60 1.45 3.60
N LEU A 181 8.75 0.55 4.06
CA LEU A 181 9.14 -0.81 4.44
C LEU A 181 9.85 -1.50 3.26
N THR A 182 9.38 -1.29 2.04
CA THR A 182 10.02 -1.75 0.80
C THR A 182 11.47 -1.29 0.68
N ALA A 183 11.73 0.01 0.89
CA ALA A 183 13.09 0.55 0.83
C ALA A 183 13.99 -0.03 1.95
N GLN A 184 13.44 -0.22 3.16
CA GLN A 184 14.17 -0.83 4.27
C GLN A 184 14.55 -2.28 3.97
N ILE A 185 13.63 -3.09 3.40
CA ILE A 185 13.90 -4.47 2.99
C ILE A 185 14.91 -4.51 1.84
N GLY A 186 14.79 -3.63 0.85
CA GLY A 186 15.78 -3.52 -0.23
C GLY A 186 17.19 -3.19 0.27
N ILE A 187 17.31 -2.26 1.21
CA ILE A 187 18.59 -1.95 1.88
C ILE A 187 19.10 -3.17 2.67
N ALA A 188 18.23 -3.85 3.41
CA ALA A 188 18.59 -5.03 4.18
C ALA A 188 19.10 -6.17 3.29
N LEU A 189 18.48 -6.37 2.11
CA LEU A 189 18.93 -7.34 1.11
C LEU A 189 20.34 -7.01 0.60
N VAL A 190 20.59 -5.77 0.21
CA VAL A 190 21.92 -5.33 -0.24
C VAL A 190 22.96 -5.50 0.86
N LEU A 191 22.63 -5.08 2.09
CA LEU A 191 23.51 -5.25 3.25
C LEU A 191 23.78 -6.71 3.56
N ALA A 192 22.78 -7.60 3.43
CA ALA A 192 22.95 -9.05 3.64
C ALA A 192 23.92 -9.66 2.63
N VAL A 193 23.84 -9.25 1.35
CA VAL A 193 24.79 -9.70 0.32
C VAL A 193 26.20 -9.21 0.63
N ILE A 194 26.36 -7.95 0.97
CA ILE A 194 27.68 -7.37 1.33
C ILE A 194 28.24 -8.10 2.56
N ALA A 195 27.43 -8.25 3.63
CA ALA A 195 27.83 -8.94 4.84
C ALA A 195 28.18 -10.41 4.58
N GLY A 196 27.37 -11.11 3.77
CA GLY A 196 27.61 -12.49 3.41
C GLY A 196 28.92 -12.71 2.64
N VAL A 197 29.27 -11.80 1.72
CA VAL A 197 30.54 -11.84 1.01
C VAL A 197 31.72 -11.55 1.95
N LEU A 198 31.60 -10.53 2.82
CA LEU A 198 32.65 -10.16 3.78
C LEU A 198 32.88 -11.25 4.86
N LEU A 199 31.81 -11.88 5.31
CA LEU A 199 31.83 -12.90 6.36
C LEU A 199 31.99 -14.33 5.81
N ARG A 200 32.33 -14.52 4.54
CA ARG A 200 32.43 -15.81 3.89
C ARG A 200 33.37 -16.79 4.61
N ASN A 201 34.43 -16.27 5.22
CA ASN A 201 35.40 -17.07 5.99
C ASN A 201 35.03 -17.23 7.48
N GLN A 202 33.87 -16.70 7.91
CA GLN A 202 33.39 -16.68 9.30
C GLN A 202 32.00 -17.34 9.38
N ALA A 203 31.82 -18.47 8.70
CA ALA A 203 30.54 -19.16 8.64
C ALA A 203 30.04 -19.58 10.03
N GLU A 204 30.95 -19.97 10.94
CA GLU A 204 30.61 -20.32 12.32
C GLU A 204 29.97 -19.15 13.07
N PHE A 205 30.59 -17.97 13.02
CA PHE A 205 30.02 -16.75 13.61
C PHE A 205 28.64 -16.42 13.04
N VAL A 206 28.46 -16.55 11.71
CA VAL A 206 27.18 -16.25 11.06
C VAL A 206 26.11 -17.26 11.49
N ASN A 207 26.46 -18.54 11.61
CA ASN A 207 25.53 -19.59 12.02
C ASN A 207 25.18 -19.51 13.51
N GLU A 208 26.12 -19.07 14.38
CA GLU A 208 25.91 -18.99 15.83
C GLU A 208 25.16 -17.71 16.25
N TYR A 209 25.41 -16.56 15.61
CA TYR A 209 24.89 -15.26 16.07
C TYR A 209 23.86 -14.62 15.12
N ILE A 210 23.99 -14.76 13.81
CA ILE A 210 23.10 -14.09 12.84
C ILE A 210 21.90 -14.98 12.50
N LYS A 211 22.15 -16.23 12.14
CA LYS A 211 21.09 -17.20 11.76
C LYS A 211 19.98 -17.36 12.81
N PRO A 212 20.25 -17.42 14.13
CA PRO A 212 19.19 -17.53 15.14
C PRO A 212 18.22 -16.36 15.14
N ILE A 213 18.67 -15.13 14.86
CA ILE A 213 17.79 -13.96 14.76
C ILE A 213 16.85 -14.11 13.56
N GLY A 214 17.37 -14.61 12.43
CA GLY A 214 16.53 -14.96 11.27
C GLY A 214 15.51 -16.05 11.61
N SER A 215 15.92 -17.07 12.39
CA SER A 215 15.03 -18.14 12.85
C SER A 215 13.90 -17.64 13.75
N ILE A 216 14.15 -16.60 14.58
CA ILE A 216 13.09 -15.95 15.36
C ILE A 216 12.04 -15.34 14.43
N PHE A 217 12.46 -14.63 13.39
CA PHE A 217 11.54 -14.06 12.40
C PHE A 217 10.70 -15.15 11.70
N LEU A 218 11.33 -16.27 11.30
CA LEU A 218 10.61 -17.42 10.75
C LEU A 218 9.59 -18.01 11.74
N ASN A 219 9.99 -18.16 13.00
CA ASN A 219 9.08 -18.68 14.02
C ASN A 219 7.86 -17.75 14.22
N LEU A 220 8.05 -16.43 14.16
CA LEU A 220 6.95 -15.46 14.20
C LEU A 220 6.05 -15.59 12.96
N LEU A 221 6.61 -15.82 11.77
CA LEU A 221 5.82 -16.11 10.58
C LEU A 221 5.04 -17.43 10.74
N LYS A 222 5.68 -18.52 11.19
CA LYS A 222 5.01 -19.80 11.46
C LYS A 222 3.88 -19.64 12.49
N PHE A 223 4.12 -18.89 13.56
CA PHE A 223 3.13 -18.61 14.61
C PHE A 223 1.82 -18.02 14.09
N ILE A 224 1.91 -17.08 13.13
CA ILE A 224 0.73 -16.38 12.64
C ILE A 224 -0.02 -17.13 11.54
N VAL A 225 0.57 -18.13 10.88
CA VAL A 225 0.02 -18.83 9.71
C VAL A 225 -1.36 -19.42 10.00
N VAL A 226 -1.47 -20.25 11.04
CA VAL A 226 -2.72 -20.95 11.34
C VAL A 226 -3.86 -19.97 11.70
N PRO A 227 -3.69 -19.01 12.64
CA PRO A 227 -4.71 -18.02 12.91
C PRO A 227 -5.08 -17.19 11.67
N LEU A 228 -4.09 -16.79 10.87
CA LEU A 228 -4.32 -16.01 9.67
C LEU A 228 -5.19 -16.76 8.67
N VAL A 229 -4.82 -17.99 8.32
CA VAL A 229 -5.57 -18.84 7.39
C VAL A 229 -6.99 -19.07 7.90
N LEU A 230 -7.13 -19.44 9.17
CA LEU A 230 -8.42 -19.76 9.76
C LEU A 230 -9.37 -18.56 9.70
N PHE A 231 -8.96 -17.42 10.26
CA PHE A 231 -9.83 -16.24 10.37
C PHE A 231 -10.00 -15.51 9.04
N SER A 232 -8.96 -15.45 8.18
CA SER A 232 -9.07 -14.77 6.88
C SER A 232 -10.00 -15.51 5.91
N ILE A 233 -9.94 -16.85 5.86
CA ILE A 233 -10.85 -17.64 5.03
C ILE A 233 -12.29 -17.53 5.55
N MET A 234 -12.49 -17.65 6.86
CA MET A 234 -13.83 -17.45 7.44
C MET A 234 -14.36 -16.04 7.16
N ALA A 235 -13.53 -15.00 7.32
CA ALA A 235 -13.90 -13.61 7.03
C ALA A 235 -14.23 -13.42 5.54
N GLY A 236 -13.44 -14.02 4.65
CA GLY A 236 -13.71 -14.04 3.21
C GLY A 236 -15.08 -14.63 2.89
N ILE A 237 -15.41 -15.79 3.47
CA ILE A 237 -16.73 -16.43 3.28
C ILE A 237 -17.85 -15.56 3.87
N LEU A 238 -17.65 -14.96 5.03
CA LEU A 238 -18.63 -14.08 5.67
C LEU A 238 -18.91 -12.82 4.86
N SER A 239 -17.92 -12.29 4.13
CA SER A 239 -18.11 -11.15 3.21
C SER A 239 -19.03 -11.52 2.04
N MET A 240 -19.07 -12.80 1.65
CA MET A 240 -19.95 -13.32 0.60
C MET A 240 -21.44 -13.34 1.00
N ASN A 241 -21.77 -13.22 2.29
CA ASN A 241 -23.15 -13.20 2.76
C ASN A 241 -23.96 -12.02 2.18
N ASP A 242 -23.31 -10.90 1.89
CA ASP A 242 -23.94 -9.76 1.24
C ASP A 242 -24.24 -10.02 -0.25
N ILE A 243 -23.53 -10.96 -0.86
CA ILE A 243 -23.71 -11.37 -2.25
C ILE A 243 -25.06 -12.07 -2.45
N SER A 244 -25.53 -12.82 -1.45
CA SER A 244 -26.82 -13.49 -1.53
C SER A 244 -27.99 -12.50 -1.63
N LYS A 245 -27.81 -11.27 -1.13
CA LYS A 245 -28.78 -10.17 -1.24
C LYS A 245 -28.77 -9.49 -2.60
N VAL A 246 -27.66 -9.57 -3.33
CA VAL A 246 -27.48 -8.93 -4.65
C VAL A 246 -27.75 -9.88 -5.82
N GLY A 247 -28.05 -11.15 -5.52
CA GLY A 247 -28.54 -12.12 -6.50
C GLY A 247 -27.57 -12.43 -7.64
N ARG A 248 -28.01 -12.25 -8.89
CA ARG A 248 -27.25 -12.66 -10.10
C ARG A 248 -25.90 -11.95 -10.29
N LEU A 249 -25.74 -10.71 -9.83
CA LEU A 249 -24.47 -9.99 -9.91
C LEU A 249 -23.39 -10.67 -9.09
N GLY A 250 -23.71 -10.99 -7.81
CA GLY A 250 -22.76 -11.63 -6.89
C GLY A 250 -22.26 -12.98 -7.40
N LEU A 251 -23.21 -13.85 -7.81
CA LEU A 251 -22.85 -15.18 -8.33
C LEU A 251 -21.95 -15.09 -9.57
N ARG A 252 -22.27 -14.20 -10.52
CA ARG A 252 -21.48 -14.02 -11.74
C ARG A 252 -20.09 -13.46 -11.45
N THR A 253 -19.99 -12.51 -10.51
CA THR A 253 -18.72 -11.95 -10.05
C THR A 253 -17.83 -13.03 -9.44
N LEU A 254 -18.39 -13.89 -8.59
CA LEU A 254 -17.68 -15.02 -8.00
C LEU A 254 -17.20 -16.02 -9.05
N ILE A 255 -18.06 -16.41 -9.99
CA ILE A 255 -17.68 -17.32 -11.08
C ILE A 255 -16.53 -16.72 -11.88
N TYR A 256 -16.58 -15.42 -12.15
CA TYR A 256 -15.50 -14.72 -12.85
C TYR A 256 -14.19 -14.82 -12.07
N PHE A 257 -14.17 -14.43 -10.80
CA PHE A 257 -12.97 -14.46 -9.96
C PHE A 257 -12.40 -15.87 -9.80
N ILE A 258 -13.24 -16.88 -9.52
CA ILE A 258 -12.78 -18.27 -9.45
C ILE A 258 -12.15 -18.71 -10.77
N THR A 259 -12.77 -18.34 -11.90
CA THR A 259 -12.25 -18.71 -13.23
C THR A 259 -10.89 -18.06 -13.48
N THR A 260 -10.73 -16.75 -13.24
CA THR A 260 -9.44 -16.06 -13.44
C THR A 260 -8.36 -16.60 -12.50
N THR A 261 -8.71 -16.90 -11.25
CA THR A 261 -7.78 -17.48 -10.27
C THR A 261 -7.31 -18.88 -10.67
N LEU A 262 -8.19 -19.74 -11.22
CA LEU A 262 -7.79 -21.04 -11.74
C LEU A 262 -6.81 -20.92 -12.90
N PHE A 263 -7.03 -19.97 -13.81
CA PHE A 263 -6.05 -19.65 -14.86
C PHE A 263 -4.75 -19.12 -14.29
N ALA A 264 -4.80 -18.27 -13.27
CA ALA A 264 -3.65 -17.70 -12.57
C ALA A 264 -2.77 -18.79 -11.94
N VAL A 265 -3.36 -19.69 -11.17
CA VAL A 265 -2.66 -20.82 -10.53
C VAL A 265 -2.06 -21.75 -11.59
N THR A 266 -2.84 -22.10 -12.61
CA THR A 266 -2.38 -22.99 -13.69
C THR A 266 -1.17 -22.41 -14.40
N LEU A 267 -1.20 -21.11 -14.72
CA LEU A 267 -0.08 -20.39 -15.30
C LEU A 267 1.14 -20.38 -14.37
N GLY A 268 0.92 -20.10 -13.08
CA GLY A 268 1.95 -20.08 -12.05
C GLY A 268 2.62 -21.44 -11.79
N LEU A 269 1.98 -22.54 -12.17
CA LEU A 269 2.55 -23.89 -12.09
C LEU A 269 3.19 -24.34 -13.41
N ILE A 270 2.53 -24.12 -14.54
CA ILE A 270 3.00 -24.64 -15.83
C ILE A 270 4.26 -23.90 -16.30
N VAL A 271 4.27 -22.56 -16.27
CA VAL A 271 5.39 -21.78 -16.82
C VAL A 271 6.71 -22.09 -16.09
N PRO A 272 6.78 -22.06 -14.75
CA PRO A 272 8.01 -22.44 -14.05
C PRO A 272 8.44 -23.88 -14.32
N SER A 273 7.47 -24.81 -14.41
CA SER A 273 7.76 -26.22 -14.68
C SER A 273 8.39 -26.46 -16.06
N LEU A 274 8.01 -25.65 -17.06
CA LEU A 274 8.59 -25.72 -18.40
C LEU A 274 10.03 -25.19 -18.45
N VAL A 275 10.37 -24.22 -17.59
CA VAL A 275 11.68 -23.58 -17.61
C VAL A 275 12.59 -24.03 -16.45
N LYS A 276 12.14 -24.94 -15.57
CA LYS A 276 12.90 -25.37 -14.39
C LYS A 276 14.34 -25.80 -14.69
N GLY A 277 14.59 -26.43 -15.83
CA GLY A 277 15.93 -26.88 -16.23
C GLY A 277 16.91 -25.75 -16.62
N PHE A 278 16.43 -24.52 -16.80
CA PHE A 278 17.23 -23.34 -17.16
C PHE A 278 17.36 -22.35 -16.00
N LEU A 279 16.67 -22.60 -14.88
CA LEU A 279 16.69 -21.69 -13.75
C LEU A 279 17.97 -21.88 -12.92
N PRO A 280 18.66 -20.78 -12.54
CA PRO A 280 19.76 -20.86 -11.60
C PRO A 280 19.23 -21.31 -10.24
N THR A 281 19.74 -22.41 -9.71
CA THR A 281 19.33 -22.98 -8.43
C THR A 281 20.19 -22.45 -7.29
N ILE A 282 19.60 -22.35 -6.12
CA ILE A 282 20.28 -22.10 -4.84
C ILE A 282 20.38 -23.44 -4.13
N HIS A 283 21.58 -23.86 -3.74
CA HIS A 283 21.68 -25.01 -2.87
C HIS A 283 21.26 -24.59 -1.46
N ILE A 284 20.09 -25.05 -1.04
CA ILE A 284 19.62 -24.89 0.34
C ILE A 284 20.04 -26.15 1.07
N SER A 285 20.98 -26.02 2.04
CA SER A 285 21.44 -27.15 2.84
C SER A 285 20.26 -27.75 3.60
N THR A 286 19.85 -28.92 3.15
CA THR A 286 18.73 -29.68 3.76
C THR A 286 19.19 -30.59 4.87
N GLU A 287 20.42 -30.45 5.40
CA GLU A 287 20.96 -31.28 6.46
C GLU A 287 20.11 -31.33 7.74
N ALA A 288 19.24 -30.34 7.95
CA ALA A 288 18.25 -30.37 9.04
C ALA A 288 16.96 -31.15 8.69
N ILE A 289 16.81 -31.64 7.46
CA ILE A 289 15.59 -32.31 6.94
C ILE A 289 15.81 -33.82 6.76
N SER A 290 16.97 -34.33 7.15
CA SER A 290 17.35 -35.75 6.97
C SER A 290 16.62 -36.73 7.89
N GLU A 291 15.51 -36.39 8.50
CA GLU A 291 14.53 -37.42 8.81
C GLU A 291 13.69 -37.60 7.54
N THR A 292 14.13 -38.53 6.71
CA THR A 292 13.37 -39.14 5.62
C THR A 292 11.99 -39.50 6.14
N VAL A 293 11.06 -38.58 5.97
CA VAL A 293 9.67 -38.98 5.86
C VAL A 293 9.60 -39.75 4.54
N GLU A 294 9.72 -41.07 4.60
CA GLU A 294 9.22 -41.92 3.52
C GLU A 294 7.80 -41.46 3.26
N THR A 295 7.62 -40.66 2.23
CA THR A 295 6.30 -40.30 1.78
C THR A 295 5.65 -41.58 1.28
N PRO A 296 4.70 -42.19 2.02
CA PRO A 296 3.94 -43.32 1.50
C PRO A 296 3.41 -42.89 0.13
N HIS A 297 3.43 -43.74 -0.87
CA HIS A 297 2.79 -43.50 -2.16
C HIS A 297 1.28 -43.42 -1.93
N LEU A 298 0.83 -42.27 -1.41
CA LEU A 298 -0.58 -42.00 -1.19
C LEU A 298 -1.26 -41.92 -2.56
N THR A 299 -2.30 -42.70 -2.73
CA THR A 299 -3.17 -42.57 -3.89
C THR A 299 -3.84 -41.18 -3.89
N VAL A 300 -4.30 -40.73 -5.05
CA VAL A 300 -5.07 -39.45 -5.13
C VAL A 300 -6.27 -39.48 -4.18
N MET A 301 -6.88 -40.65 -3.98
CA MET A 301 -8.02 -40.81 -3.07
C MET A 301 -7.61 -40.67 -1.60
N ASP A 302 -6.45 -41.27 -1.21
CA ASP A 302 -5.91 -41.11 0.15
C ASP A 302 -5.63 -39.63 0.47
N GLN A 303 -5.16 -38.87 -0.52
CA GLN A 303 -4.94 -37.43 -0.35
C GLN A 303 -6.24 -36.66 -0.16
N ILE A 304 -7.27 -36.97 -0.93
CA ILE A 304 -8.61 -36.37 -0.76
C ILE A 304 -9.15 -36.69 0.64
N VAL A 305 -9.06 -37.94 1.10
CA VAL A 305 -9.48 -38.35 2.44
C VAL A 305 -8.71 -37.59 3.52
N ASN A 306 -7.37 -37.51 3.37
CA ASN A 306 -6.49 -36.81 4.31
C ASN A 306 -6.68 -35.28 4.33
N MET A 307 -7.42 -34.70 3.38
CA MET A 307 -7.80 -33.28 3.46
C MET A 307 -8.86 -33.00 4.52
N PHE A 308 -9.66 -34.01 4.91
CA PHE A 308 -10.72 -33.84 5.88
C PHE A 308 -10.21 -34.14 7.29
N PRO A 309 -10.36 -33.19 8.24
CA PRO A 309 -9.90 -33.39 9.61
C PRO A 309 -10.82 -34.35 10.38
N ASP A 310 -10.23 -35.20 11.21
CA ASP A 310 -10.92 -36.04 12.17
C ASP A 310 -11.22 -35.31 13.50
N ASN A 311 -10.50 -34.23 13.78
CA ASN A 311 -10.70 -33.34 14.94
C ASN A 311 -10.19 -31.93 14.64
N LEU A 312 -10.47 -30.98 15.55
CA LEU A 312 -10.11 -29.57 15.39
C LEU A 312 -8.66 -29.25 15.79
N LEU A 313 -8.12 -29.94 16.76
CA LEU A 313 -6.88 -29.52 17.42
C LEU A 313 -5.62 -30.08 16.73
N THR A 314 -5.67 -31.32 16.29
CA THR A 314 -4.53 -31.96 15.61
C THR A 314 -4.07 -31.19 14.38
N PRO A 315 -4.98 -30.77 13.45
CA PRO A 315 -4.58 -29.97 12.29
C PRO A 315 -3.91 -28.64 12.64
N ILE A 316 -4.41 -27.99 13.70
CA ILE A 316 -3.87 -26.72 14.17
C ILE A 316 -2.46 -26.91 14.75
N ASN A 317 -2.28 -27.94 15.59
CA ASN A 317 -1.02 -28.23 16.26
C ASN A 317 0.07 -28.77 15.30
N SER A 318 -0.32 -29.62 14.37
CA SER A 318 0.59 -30.21 13.36
C SER A 318 0.79 -29.30 12.13
N MET A 319 0.15 -28.14 12.09
CA MET A 319 0.12 -27.25 10.91
C MET A 319 -0.34 -27.96 9.62
N ALA A 320 -1.27 -28.92 9.74
CA ALA A 320 -1.87 -29.60 8.59
C ALA A 320 -2.80 -28.65 7.83
N MET A 321 -2.21 -27.76 7.02
CA MET A 321 -2.89 -26.58 6.48
C MET A 321 -4.11 -26.89 5.62
N MET A 322 -4.08 -28.01 4.86
CA MET A 322 -5.24 -28.44 4.07
C MET A 322 -6.45 -28.72 4.97
N GLN A 323 -6.22 -29.37 6.10
CA GLN A 323 -7.27 -29.64 7.08
C GLN A 323 -7.75 -28.36 7.79
N VAL A 324 -6.80 -27.43 8.11
CA VAL A 324 -7.15 -26.11 8.67
C VAL A 324 -8.05 -25.32 7.71
N ILE A 325 -7.76 -25.36 6.41
CA ILE A 325 -8.57 -24.74 5.37
C ILE A 325 -9.99 -25.35 5.35
N VAL A 326 -10.09 -26.67 5.38
CA VAL A 326 -11.39 -27.37 5.41
C VAL A 326 -12.17 -26.96 6.66
N ILE A 327 -11.55 -26.90 7.83
CA ILE A 327 -12.15 -26.38 9.06
C ILE A 327 -12.69 -24.96 8.85
N ALA A 328 -11.87 -24.06 8.30
CA ALA A 328 -12.28 -22.67 8.05
C ALA A 328 -13.47 -22.57 7.09
N LEU A 329 -13.49 -23.38 6.04
CA LEU A 329 -14.62 -23.46 5.09
C LEU A 329 -15.91 -23.92 5.78
N PHE A 330 -15.88 -25.01 6.55
CA PHE A 330 -17.05 -25.51 7.26
C PHE A 330 -17.60 -24.49 8.27
N PHE A 331 -16.73 -23.89 9.09
CA PHE A 331 -17.15 -22.88 10.05
C PHE A 331 -17.67 -21.61 9.36
N GLY A 332 -17.00 -21.14 8.32
CA GLY A 332 -17.43 -19.98 7.54
C GLY A 332 -18.81 -20.19 6.91
N ILE A 333 -19.01 -21.30 6.22
CA ILE A 333 -20.29 -21.67 5.58
C ILE A 333 -21.39 -21.84 6.64
N ALA A 334 -21.11 -22.52 7.75
CA ALA A 334 -22.07 -22.71 8.83
C ALA A 334 -22.51 -21.36 9.44
N MET A 335 -21.57 -20.43 9.70
CA MET A 335 -21.90 -19.11 10.23
C MET A 335 -22.77 -18.28 9.28
N VAL A 336 -22.64 -18.47 7.96
CA VAL A 336 -23.55 -17.86 6.97
C VAL A 336 -24.95 -18.45 7.08
N HIS A 337 -25.08 -19.78 7.15
CA HIS A 337 -26.38 -20.47 7.15
C HIS A 337 -27.16 -20.32 8.47
N VAL A 338 -26.48 -20.18 9.60
CA VAL A 338 -27.14 -19.96 10.91
C VAL A 338 -27.91 -18.63 10.96
N GLY A 339 -27.62 -17.69 10.08
CA GLY A 339 -28.33 -16.42 9.98
C GLY A 339 -28.16 -15.54 11.23
N GLU A 340 -29.26 -14.90 11.70
CA GLU A 340 -29.21 -13.94 12.81
C GLU A 340 -28.70 -14.54 14.13
N LYS A 341 -28.97 -15.82 14.40
CA LYS A 341 -28.47 -16.53 15.60
C LYS A 341 -26.92 -16.58 15.62
N GLY A 342 -26.28 -16.56 14.45
CA GLY A 342 -24.82 -16.54 14.30
C GLY A 342 -24.19 -15.14 14.30
N ALA A 343 -24.96 -14.06 14.49
CA ALA A 343 -24.45 -12.68 14.35
C ALA A 343 -23.28 -12.39 15.28
N MET A 344 -23.31 -12.89 16.53
CA MET A 344 -22.21 -12.71 17.48
C MET A 344 -20.96 -13.46 17.02
N ALA A 345 -21.07 -14.71 16.57
CA ALA A 345 -19.95 -15.50 16.08
C ALA A 345 -19.29 -14.82 14.85
N ARG A 346 -20.09 -14.31 13.91
CA ARG A 346 -19.60 -13.55 12.76
C ARG A 346 -18.81 -12.31 13.20
N LYS A 347 -19.36 -11.51 14.13
CA LYS A 347 -18.70 -10.30 14.64
C LYS A 347 -17.37 -10.64 15.34
N VAL A 348 -17.33 -11.68 16.14
CA VAL A 348 -16.13 -12.17 16.82
C VAL A 348 -15.09 -12.62 15.80
N THR A 349 -15.46 -13.41 14.80
CA THR A 349 -14.55 -13.88 13.74
C THR A 349 -13.92 -12.72 12.96
N LEU A 350 -14.71 -11.72 12.55
CA LEU A 350 -14.22 -10.53 11.87
C LEU A 350 -13.27 -9.73 12.75
N SER A 351 -13.60 -9.55 14.03
CA SER A 351 -12.74 -8.85 14.99
C SER A 351 -11.41 -9.60 15.23
N PHE A 352 -11.44 -10.93 15.33
CA PHE A 352 -10.20 -11.74 15.41
C PHE A 352 -9.37 -11.64 14.14
N ASN A 353 -9.99 -11.62 12.96
CA ASN A 353 -9.27 -11.39 11.70
C ASN A 353 -8.51 -10.07 11.73
N ASP A 354 -9.14 -8.97 12.19
CA ASP A 354 -8.48 -7.66 12.30
C ASP A 354 -7.28 -7.71 13.28
N VAL A 355 -7.43 -8.39 14.41
CA VAL A 355 -6.35 -8.60 15.39
C VAL A 355 -5.19 -9.38 14.78
N VAL A 356 -5.47 -10.47 14.08
CA VAL A 356 -4.45 -11.31 13.43
C VAL A 356 -3.72 -10.54 12.32
N CYS A 357 -4.46 -9.78 11.49
CA CYS A 357 -3.85 -8.89 10.49
C CYS A 357 -2.94 -7.86 11.15
N LYS A 358 -3.32 -7.32 12.31
CA LYS A 358 -2.47 -6.36 13.04
C LYS A 358 -1.21 -6.99 13.63
N ILE A 359 -1.30 -8.22 14.11
CA ILE A 359 -0.11 -8.99 14.53
C ILE A 359 0.83 -9.21 13.33
N LEU A 360 0.28 -9.58 12.16
CA LEU A 360 1.07 -9.72 10.94
C LEU A 360 1.80 -8.43 10.57
N GLU A 361 1.15 -7.26 10.67
CA GLU A 361 1.82 -5.96 10.45
C GLU A 361 3.02 -5.76 11.39
N TYR A 362 2.90 -6.14 12.68
CA TYR A 362 4.02 -6.05 13.63
C TYR A 362 5.16 -6.99 13.25
N ILE A 363 4.84 -8.23 12.82
CA ILE A 363 5.85 -9.18 12.35
C ILE A 363 6.55 -8.64 11.10
N MET A 364 5.78 -8.09 10.15
CA MET A 364 6.32 -7.51 8.92
C MET A 364 7.17 -6.26 9.16
N ALA A 365 6.95 -5.51 10.24
CA ALA A 365 7.84 -4.42 10.62
C ALA A 365 9.26 -4.90 10.99
N LEU A 366 9.41 -6.16 11.40
CA LEU A 366 10.71 -6.80 11.65
C LEU A 366 11.34 -7.39 10.39
N ALA A 367 10.63 -7.42 9.26
CA ALA A 367 11.08 -8.05 8.02
C ALA A 367 12.46 -7.55 7.52
N PRO A 368 12.85 -6.26 7.61
CA PRO A 368 14.19 -5.84 7.22
C PRO A 368 15.30 -6.57 8.00
N ILE A 369 15.13 -6.72 9.31
CA ILE A 369 16.07 -7.46 10.17
C ILE A 369 16.02 -8.96 9.85
N GLY A 370 14.82 -9.51 9.73
CA GLY A 370 14.59 -10.92 9.40
C GLY A 370 15.27 -11.30 8.07
N VAL A 371 15.02 -10.54 7.01
CA VAL A 371 15.61 -10.75 5.67
C VAL A 371 17.13 -10.66 5.70
N PHE A 372 17.69 -9.65 6.38
CA PHE A 372 19.15 -9.55 6.55
C PHE A 372 19.73 -10.81 7.21
N CYS A 373 19.18 -11.21 8.35
CA CYS A 373 19.70 -12.35 9.13
C CYS A 373 19.45 -13.71 8.46
N MET A 374 18.45 -13.84 7.61
CA MET A 374 18.15 -15.06 6.88
C MET A 374 18.98 -15.20 5.60
N LEU A 375 19.17 -14.09 4.89
CA LEU A 375 19.90 -14.11 3.63
C LEU A 375 21.42 -14.15 3.82
N THR A 376 21.97 -13.53 4.87
CA THR A 376 23.41 -13.51 5.13
C THR A 376 24.02 -14.92 5.17
N PRO A 377 23.49 -15.92 5.93
CA PRO A 377 23.98 -17.28 5.88
C PRO A 377 23.93 -17.91 4.48
N VAL A 378 22.86 -17.69 3.74
CA VAL A 378 22.67 -18.21 2.38
C VAL A 378 23.75 -17.68 1.43
N VAL A 379 24.10 -16.38 1.55
CA VAL A 379 25.17 -15.77 0.74
C VAL A 379 26.55 -16.26 1.19
N VAL A 380 26.77 -16.51 2.48
CA VAL A 380 28.01 -17.09 3.00
C VAL A 380 28.25 -18.49 2.40
N GLU A 381 27.22 -19.32 2.34
CA GLU A 381 27.27 -20.68 1.82
C GLU A 381 27.36 -20.73 0.28
N ASN A 382 26.52 -19.96 -0.43
CA ASN A 382 26.36 -20.04 -1.88
C ASN A 382 27.09 -18.95 -2.67
N GLY A 383 27.60 -17.91 -1.99
CA GLY A 383 28.20 -16.76 -2.63
C GLY A 383 27.18 -15.81 -3.30
N PRO A 384 27.66 -14.81 -4.06
CA PRO A 384 26.79 -13.79 -4.70
C PRO A 384 25.94 -14.33 -5.86
N SER A 385 26.12 -15.60 -6.27
CA SER A 385 25.30 -16.28 -7.31
C SER A 385 23.82 -16.34 -6.96
N VAL A 386 23.46 -16.24 -5.67
CA VAL A 386 22.08 -16.14 -5.16
C VAL A 386 21.30 -15.00 -5.82
N LEU A 387 21.98 -13.88 -6.17
CA LEU A 387 21.33 -12.76 -6.86
C LEU A 387 20.80 -13.15 -8.24
N GLY A 388 21.47 -14.06 -8.95
CA GLY A 388 21.01 -14.60 -10.22
C GLY A 388 19.69 -15.36 -10.05
N SER A 389 19.58 -16.18 -9.01
CA SER A 389 18.35 -16.91 -8.69
C SER A 389 17.21 -16.00 -8.29
N TYR A 390 17.47 -14.93 -7.53
CA TYR A 390 16.47 -13.91 -7.23
C TYR A 390 16.00 -13.16 -8.46
N ALA A 391 16.92 -12.77 -9.34
CA ALA A 391 16.57 -12.13 -10.61
C ALA A 391 15.71 -13.05 -11.49
N ALA A 392 16.04 -14.35 -11.52
CA ALA A 392 15.27 -15.34 -12.27
C ALA A 392 13.86 -15.51 -11.70
N LEU A 393 13.71 -15.64 -10.37
CA LEU A 393 12.40 -15.74 -9.73
C LEU A 393 11.55 -14.49 -9.97
N LEU A 394 12.15 -13.31 -9.84
CA LEU A 394 11.50 -12.04 -10.11
C LEU A 394 11.04 -11.95 -11.57
N ALA A 395 11.93 -12.22 -12.52
CA ALA A 395 11.61 -12.19 -13.95
C ALA A 395 10.50 -13.17 -14.29
N LEU A 396 10.53 -14.39 -13.73
CA LEU A 396 9.54 -15.42 -13.95
C LEU A 396 8.16 -15.02 -13.43
N ALA A 397 8.09 -14.45 -12.22
CA ALA A 397 6.85 -13.96 -11.63
C ALA A 397 6.23 -12.84 -12.48
N TYR A 398 7.02 -11.81 -12.84
CA TYR A 398 6.54 -10.71 -13.68
C TYR A 398 6.18 -11.15 -15.11
N PHE A 399 6.87 -12.14 -15.66
CA PHE A 399 6.52 -12.74 -16.94
C PHE A 399 5.15 -13.42 -16.87
N CYS A 400 4.87 -14.19 -15.80
CA CYS A 400 3.54 -14.77 -15.58
C CYS A 400 2.46 -13.71 -15.39
N PHE A 401 2.75 -12.63 -14.65
CA PHE A 401 1.83 -11.49 -14.51
C PHE A 401 1.52 -10.85 -15.86
N ALA A 402 2.53 -10.64 -16.70
CA ALA A 402 2.35 -10.06 -18.03
C ALA A 402 1.50 -10.97 -18.95
N ILE A 403 1.72 -12.29 -18.92
CA ILE A 403 0.90 -13.26 -19.68
C ILE A 403 -0.55 -13.22 -19.16
N HIS A 404 -0.76 -13.27 -17.84
CA HIS A 404 -2.11 -13.28 -17.28
C HIS A 404 -2.87 -11.98 -17.62
N ALA A 405 -2.26 -10.83 -17.48
CA ALA A 405 -2.85 -9.55 -17.86
C ALA A 405 -3.09 -9.46 -19.39
N GLY A 406 -2.09 -9.85 -20.18
CA GLY A 406 -2.11 -9.77 -21.64
C GLY A 406 -3.05 -10.78 -22.30
N VAL A 407 -3.25 -11.95 -21.70
CA VAL A 407 -4.12 -13.00 -22.27
C VAL A 407 -5.46 -13.02 -21.54
N VAL A 408 -5.48 -13.27 -20.22
CA VAL A 408 -6.72 -13.53 -19.48
C VAL A 408 -7.56 -12.26 -19.34
N TYR A 409 -6.99 -11.18 -18.77
CA TYR A 409 -7.75 -9.94 -18.61
C TYR A 409 -8.05 -9.26 -19.94
N SER A 410 -7.10 -9.30 -20.89
CA SER A 410 -7.32 -8.73 -22.22
C SER A 410 -8.43 -9.44 -22.99
N SER A 411 -8.45 -10.78 -22.97
CA SER A 411 -9.53 -11.54 -23.62
C SER A 411 -10.87 -11.32 -22.90
N ALA A 412 -10.89 -11.27 -21.58
CA ALA A 412 -12.11 -11.01 -20.81
C ALA A 412 -12.72 -9.64 -21.14
N VAL A 413 -11.92 -8.57 -21.12
CA VAL A 413 -12.44 -7.22 -21.43
C VAL A 413 -12.80 -7.05 -22.90
N ALA A 414 -12.11 -7.72 -23.82
CA ALA A 414 -12.43 -7.66 -25.25
C ALA A 414 -13.68 -8.46 -25.61
N LEU A 415 -13.72 -9.73 -25.21
CA LEU A 415 -14.78 -10.66 -25.62
C LEU A 415 -16.05 -10.50 -24.78
N LEU A 416 -15.92 -10.36 -23.46
CA LEU A 416 -17.04 -10.27 -22.54
C LEU A 416 -17.39 -8.84 -22.18
N GLY A 417 -16.39 -7.96 -22.02
CA GLY A 417 -16.58 -6.55 -21.66
C GLY A 417 -16.87 -5.61 -22.84
N GLY A 418 -16.50 -6.01 -24.07
CA GLY A 418 -16.71 -5.21 -25.28
C GLY A 418 -15.89 -3.94 -25.35
N ILE A 419 -14.76 -3.86 -24.64
CA ILE A 419 -13.83 -2.73 -24.63
C ILE A 419 -12.47 -3.21 -25.14
N SER A 420 -11.80 -2.38 -25.97
CA SER A 420 -10.43 -2.68 -26.41
C SER A 420 -9.48 -2.79 -25.23
N PRO A 421 -8.61 -3.83 -25.15
CA PRO A 421 -7.61 -3.98 -24.09
C PRO A 421 -6.73 -2.75 -23.92
N LEU A 422 -6.28 -2.13 -25.00
CA LEU A 422 -5.47 -0.91 -24.94
C LEU A 422 -6.21 0.26 -24.25
N LYS A 423 -7.52 0.42 -24.55
CA LYS A 423 -8.35 1.44 -23.87
C LYS A 423 -8.51 1.11 -22.39
N PHE A 424 -8.68 -0.17 -22.06
CA PHE A 424 -8.80 -0.63 -20.67
C PHE A 424 -7.52 -0.34 -19.88
N PHE A 425 -6.36 -0.83 -20.31
CA PHE A 425 -5.10 -0.61 -19.57
C PHE A 425 -4.73 0.88 -19.50
N LYS A 426 -4.94 1.65 -20.58
CA LYS A 426 -4.70 3.10 -20.55
C LYS A 426 -5.63 3.82 -19.56
N GLY A 427 -6.88 3.39 -19.46
CA GLY A 427 -7.84 3.94 -18.49
C GLY A 427 -7.50 3.55 -17.05
N MET A 428 -6.94 2.37 -16.83
CA MET A 428 -6.55 1.86 -15.52
C MET A 428 -5.16 2.31 -15.04
N GLN A 429 -4.35 2.93 -15.90
CA GLN A 429 -2.97 3.33 -15.58
C GLN A 429 -2.83 4.10 -14.26
N PRO A 430 -3.68 5.08 -13.89
CA PRO A 430 -3.54 5.78 -12.61
C PRO A 430 -3.73 4.86 -11.41
N ALA A 431 -4.70 3.94 -11.46
CA ALA A 431 -4.93 2.96 -10.40
C ALA A 431 -3.79 1.93 -10.32
N MET A 432 -3.29 1.44 -11.47
CA MET A 432 -2.16 0.51 -11.53
C MET A 432 -0.87 1.12 -10.93
N LEU A 433 -0.56 2.38 -11.25
CA LEU A 433 0.61 3.08 -10.70
C LEU A 433 0.47 3.31 -9.19
N PHE A 434 -0.73 3.66 -8.73
CA PHE A 434 -0.97 3.80 -7.29
C PHE A 434 -0.90 2.45 -6.58
N ALA A 435 -1.48 1.38 -7.14
CA ALA A 435 -1.39 0.01 -6.62
C ALA A 435 0.06 -0.45 -6.48
N PHE A 436 0.88 -0.24 -7.52
CA PHE A 436 2.30 -0.55 -7.51
C PHE A 436 3.07 0.19 -6.40
N SER A 437 2.72 1.45 -6.14
CA SER A 437 3.41 2.26 -5.13
C SER A 437 2.92 2.05 -3.69
N SER A 438 1.61 1.80 -3.52
CA SER A 438 0.97 1.64 -2.21
C SER A 438 1.04 0.22 -1.67
N ASP A 439 1.12 -0.75 -2.59
CA ASP A 439 1.14 -2.17 -2.25
C ASP A 439 -0.09 -2.62 -1.43
N SER A 440 -1.23 -2.00 -1.73
CA SER A 440 -2.51 -2.29 -1.07
C SER A 440 -3.69 -2.13 -2.03
N SER A 441 -4.39 -3.23 -2.28
CA SER A 441 -5.62 -3.23 -3.10
C SER A 441 -6.70 -2.38 -2.46
N VAL A 442 -6.84 -2.42 -1.14
CA VAL A 442 -7.84 -1.64 -0.38
C VAL A 442 -7.54 -0.14 -0.45
N ALA A 443 -6.28 0.27 -0.27
CA ALA A 443 -5.89 1.68 -0.41
C ALA A 443 -6.08 2.21 -1.83
N THR A 444 -5.99 1.33 -2.85
CA THR A 444 -6.16 1.67 -4.26
C THR A 444 -7.63 1.78 -4.67
N LEU A 445 -8.56 1.21 -3.89
CA LEU A 445 -9.98 1.11 -4.25
C LEU A 445 -10.62 2.43 -4.75
N PRO A 446 -10.40 3.61 -4.13
CA PRO A 446 -10.97 4.87 -4.64
C PRO A 446 -10.48 5.23 -6.05
N TYR A 447 -9.21 4.93 -6.37
CA TYR A 447 -8.64 5.16 -7.70
C TYR A 447 -9.20 4.17 -8.72
N THR A 448 -9.34 2.91 -8.34
CA THR A 448 -9.94 1.86 -9.18
C THR A 448 -11.38 2.22 -9.53
N MET A 449 -12.17 2.67 -8.55
CA MET A 449 -13.54 3.15 -8.78
C MET A 449 -13.59 4.30 -9.78
N GLN A 450 -12.75 5.32 -9.62
CA GLN A 450 -12.69 6.46 -10.55
C GLN A 450 -12.28 6.05 -11.97
N CYS A 451 -11.31 5.12 -12.10
CA CYS A 451 -10.87 4.63 -13.39
C CYS A 451 -11.96 3.82 -14.11
N THR A 452 -12.65 2.95 -13.39
CA THR A 452 -13.74 2.12 -13.95
C THR A 452 -14.97 2.95 -14.30
N GLU A 453 -15.33 3.97 -13.53
CA GLU A 453 -16.39 4.94 -13.89
C GLU A 453 -16.07 5.65 -15.21
N LYS A 454 -14.82 6.10 -15.42
CA LYS A 454 -14.37 6.70 -16.68
C LYS A 454 -14.40 5.72 -17.88
N LEU A 455 -14.29 4.43 -17.60
CA LEU A 455 -14.43 3.35 -18.60
C LEU A 455 -15.89 3.00 -18.90
N GLY A 456 -16.86 3.62 -18.21
CA GLY A 456 -18.29 3.44 -18.43
C GLY A 456 -18.96 2.41 -17.51
N VAL A 457 -18.32 2.03 -16.42
CA VAL A 457 -18.93 1.16 -15.39
C VAL A 457 -19.85 1.98 -14.50
N ASN A 458 -21.09 1.50 -14.29
CA ASN A 458 -22.04 2.10 -13.35
C ASN A 458 -21.46 2.08 -11.92
N LYS A 459 -21.70 3.16 -11.16
CA LYS A 459 -21.17 3.34 -9.80
C LYS A 459 -21.53 2.21 -8.84
N ASP A 460 -22.75 1.73 -8.90
CA ASP A 460 -23.24 0.68 -7.99
C ASP A 460 -22.61 -0.68 -8.31
N ILE A 461 -22.51 -1.02 -9.61
CA ILE A 461 -21.79 -2.23 -10.08
C ILE A 461 -20.31 -2.12 -9.68
N GLY A 462 -19.67 -0.97 -9.96
CA GLY A 462 -18.28 -0.72 -9.63
C GLY A 462 -18.02 -0.87 -8.12
N ARG A 463 -18.81 -0.20 -7.27
CA ARG A 463 -18.68 -0.29 -5.82
C ARG A 463 -18.78 -1.72 -5.32
N PHE A 464 -19.77 -2.47 -5.80
CA PHE A 464 -19.96 -3.85 -5.38
C PHE A 464 -18.81 -4.76 -5.83
N VAL A 465 -18.53 -4.80 -7.14
CA VAL A 465 -17.54 -5.71 -7.72
C VAL A 465 -16.14 -5.43 -7.21
N LEU A 466 -15.74 -4.14 -7.18
CA LEU A 466 -14.39 -3.76 -6.76
C LEU A 466 -14.16 -3.93 -5.25
N SER A 467 -15.17 -3.65 -4.42
CA SER A 467 -15.05 -3.90 -2.97
C SER A 467 -14.94 -5.39 -2.67
N LEU A 468 -15.69 -6.22 -3.39
CA LEU A 468 -15.62 -7.68 -3.27
C LEU A 468 -14.28 -8.21 -3.78
N GLY A 469 -13.83 -7.73 -4.95
CA GLY A 469 -12.57 -8.12 -5.58
C GLY A 469 -11.36 -7.82 -4.69
N ALA A 470 -11.33 -6.65 -4.08
CA ALA A 470 -10.24 -6.25 -3.17
C ALA A 470 -10.01 -7.21 -1.98
N THR A 471 -10.96 -8.12 -1.72
CA THR A 471 -10.87 -9.13 -0.65
C THR A 471 -10.84 -10.58 -1.14
N ILE A 472 -11.35 -10.86 -2.34
CA ILE A 472 -11.52 -12.24 -2.82
C ILE A 472 -10.68 -12.53 -4.07
N ASN A 473 -10.37 -11.53 -4.89
CA ASN A 473 -9.68 -11.69 -6.15
C ASN A 473 -8.19 -11.36 -6.02
N MET A 474 -7.38 -12.36 -5.70
CA MET A 474 -5.94 -12.21 -5.53
C MET A 474 -5.16 -13.05 -6.55
N ASP A 475 -5.45 -12.86 -7.86
CA ASP A 475 -4.82 -13.62 -8.95
C ASP A 475 -3.29 -13.49 -8.94
N GLY A 476 -2.77 -12.30 -8.60
CA GLY A 476 -1.34 -12.07 -8.46
C GLY A 476 -0.70 -12.94 -7.36
N VAL A 477 -1.39 -13.12 -6.24
CA VAL A 477 -0.94 -14.02 -5.15
C VAL A 477 -0.97 -15.47 -5.62
N ALA A 478 -2.04 -15.88 -6.28
CA ALA A 478 -2.19 -17.24 -6.80
C ALA A 478 -1.08 -17.63 -7.80
N ILE A 479 -0.76 -16.73 -8.74
CA ILE A 479 0.38 -16.90 -9.67
C ILE A 479 1.68 -17.07 -8.90
N TYR A 480 1.95 -16.17 -7.98
CA TYR A 480 3.24 -16.15 -7.27
C TYR A 480 3.42 -17.35 -6.37
N LEU A 481 2.39 -17.79 -5.67
CA LEU A 481 2.47 -19.00 -4.84
C LEU A 481 2.80 -20.23 -5.69
N GLY A 482 2.23 -20.36 -6.89
CA GLY A 482 2.58 -21.40 -7.84
C GLY A 482 4.03 -21.29 -8.32
N VAL A 483 4.44 -20.10 -8.79
CA VAL A 483 5.81 -19.83 -9.26
C VAL A 483 6.85 -20.12 -8.18
N ALA A 484 6.64 -19.58 -6.97
CA ALA A 484 7.55 -19.75 -5.85
C ALA A 484 7.65 -21.22 -5.41
N SER A 485 6.53 -21.95 -5.40
CA SER A 485 6.53 -23.37 -5.03
C SER A 485 7.37 -24.21 -5.98
N VAL A 486 7.18 -24.06 -7.29
CA VAL A 486 7.95 -24.82 -8.29
C VAL A 486 9.42 -24.41 -8.26
N PHE A 487 9.70 -23.10 -8.14
CA PHE A 487 11.07 -22.59 -8.07
C PHE A 487 11.82 -23.11 -6.83
N MET A 488 11.19 -23.03 -5.66
CA MET A 488 11.82 -23.50 -4.41
C MET A 488 11.95 -25.01 -4.36
N ALA A 489 10.98 -25.77 -4.86
CA ALA A 489 11.14 -27.22 -5.01
C ALA A 489 12.35 -27.56 -5.87
N THR A 490 12.55 -26.83 -6.99
CA THR A 490 13.72 -27.02 -7.86
C THR A 490 15.03 -26.70 -7.12
N CYS A 491 15.06 -25.61 -6.34
CA CYS A 491 16.23 -25.23 -5.54
C CYS A 491 16.57 -26.27 -4.44
N CYS A 492 15.55 -26.92 -3.89
CA CYS A 492 15.73 -27.99 -2.89
C CYS A 492 15.98 -29.37 -3.52
N GLY A 493 16.03 -29.50 -4.84
CA GLY A 493 16.16 -30.77 -5.52
C GLY A 493 14.94 -31.70 -5.40
N ILE A 494 13.77 -31.13 -5.10
CA ILE A 494 12.49 -31.85 -4.96
C ILE A 494 11.81 -31.92 -6.31
N ASP A 495 11.64 -33.12 -6.85
CA ASP A 495 10.78 -33.35 -8.01
C ASP A 495 9.32 -33.48 -7.58
N LEU A 496 8.52 -32.45 -7.90
CA LEU A 496 7.10 -32.43 -7.54
C LEU A 496 6.31 -33.49 -8.30
N THR A 497 5.56 -34.29 -7.57
CA THR A 497 4.59 -35.25 -8.12
C THR A 497 3.31 -34.54 -8.56
N MET A 498 2.49 -35.17 -9.41
CA MET A 498 1.20 -34.61 -9.84
C MET A 498 0.30 -34.30 -8.63
N SER A 499 0.35 -35.10 -7.59
CA SER A 499 -0.43 -34.88 -6.38
C SER A 499 0.02 -33.63 -5.62
N GLN A 500 1.32 -33.35 -5.56
CA GLN A 500 1.86 -32.12 -4.97
C GLN A 500 1.50 -30.89 -5.82
N TYR A 501 1.53 -31.00 -7.16
CA TYR A 501 1.00 -29.94 -8.03
C TYR A 501 -0.48 -29.63 -7.74
N MET A 502 -1.32 -30.65 -7.55
CA MET A 502 -2.72 -30.50 -7.18
C MET A 502 -2.88 -29.89 -5.79
N ALA A 503 -2.06 -30.26 -4.83
CA ALA A 503 -2.05 -29.67 -3.49
C ALA A 503 -1.67 -28.17 -3.53
N ILE A 504 -0.63 -27.81 -4.29
CA ILE A 504 -0.25 -26.40 -4.50
C ILE A 504 -1.40 -25.64 -5.18
N ALA A 505 -2.00 -26.20 -6.24
CA ALA A 505 -3.09 -25.56 -6.97
C ALA A 505 -4.28 -25.27 -6.05
N PHE A 506 -4.69 -26.25 -5.25
CA PHE A 506 -5.80 -26.10 -4.32
C PHE A 506 -5.47 -25.10 -3.20
N ALA A 507 -4.33 -25.26 -2.54
CA ALA A 507 -3.89 -24.40 -1.46
C ALA A 507 -3.74 -22.94 -1.94
N SER A 508 -3.15 -22.71 -3.13
CA SER A 508 -2.99 -21.37 -3.71
C SER A 508 -4.32 -20.72 -4.09
N THR A 509 -5.27 -21.51 -4.62
CA THR A 509 -6.61 -21.00 -4.97
C THR A 509 -7.35 -20.54 -3.72
N ILE A 510 -7.32 -21.32 -2.65
CA ILE A 510 -7.99 -20.95 -1.39
C ILE A 510 -7.24 -19.82 -0.68
N ALA A 511 -5.91 -19.85 -0.69
CA ALA A 511 -5.09 -18.77 -0.16
C ALA A 511 -5.42 -17.43 -0.82
N SER A 512 -5.66 -17.41 -2.14
CA SER A 512 -6.02 -16.20 -2.87
C SER A 512 -7.34 -15.59 -2.39
N ILE A 513 -8.31 -16.41 -1.97
CA ILE A 513 -9.61 -15.94 -1.44
C ILE A 513 -9.47 -15.36 -0.02
N GLY A 514 -8.52 -15.87 0.77
CA GLY A 514 -8.32 -15.48 2.17
C GLY A 514 -7.20 -14.47 2.41
N THR A 515 -6.51 -14.01 1.36
CA THR A 515 -5.39 -13.07 1.52
C THR A 515 -5.92 -11.68 1.89
N PRO A 516 -5.48 -11.10 3.02
CA PRO A 516 -5.83 -9.72 3.31
C PRO A 516 -5.14 -8.78 2.30
N GLY A 517 -5.86 -7.77 1.79
CA GLY A 517 -5.34 -6.77 0.82
C GLY A 517 -4.35 -5.78 1.43
N ILE A 518 -3.44 -6.26 2.28
CA ILE A 518 -2.40 -5.50 2.98
C ILE A 518 -1.00 -6.05 2.63
N PRO A 519 0.03 -5.21 2.69
CA PRO A 519 1.40 -5.61 2.35
C PRO A 519 1.91 -6.81 3.18
N GLY A 520 2.55 -7.78 2.52
CA GLY A 520 3.24 -8.90 3.18
C GLY A 520 2.36 -10.08 3.58
N GLY A 521 1.04 -10.03 3.37
CA GLY A 521 0.10 -11.12 3.73
C GLY A 521 0.42 -12.47 3.07
N SER A 522 1.05 -12.47 1.92
CA SER A 522 1.37 -13.66 1.14
C SER A 522 2.52 -14.52 1.68
N LEU A 523 3.47 -13.96 2.42
CA LEU A 523 4.58 -14.74 2.98
C LEU A 523 4.09 -15.80 3.96
N ALA A 524 3.11 -15.47 4.81
CA ALA A 524 2.50 -16.44 5.70
C ALA A 524 1.77 -17.54 4.91
N LEU A 525 1.06 -17.16 3.84
CA LEU A 525 0.37 -18.12 2.98
C LEU A 525 1.31 -18.99 2.16
N MET A 526 2.48 -18.46 1.76
CA MET A 526 3.52 -19.21 1.08
C MET A 526 4.03 -20.37 1.96
N ALA A 527 4.25 -20.13 3.26
CA ALA A 527 4.60 -21.17 4.21
C ALA A 527 3.57 -22.33 4.22
N MET A 528 2.28 -21.96 4.18
CA MET A 528 1.18 -22.92 4.08
C MET A 528 1.23 -23.74 2.78
N VAL A 529 1.40 -23.09 1.64
CA VAL A 529 1.43 -23.75 0.33
C VAL A 529 2.65 -24.66 0.23
N PHE A 530 3.82 -24.24 0.71
CA PHE A 530 5.03 -25.05 0.75
C PHE A 530 4.83 -26.30 1.62
N ALA A 531 4.29 -26.13 2.83
CA ALA A 531 3.99 -27.26 3.71
C ALA A 531 3.02 -28.27 3.08
N SER A 532 2.01 -27.81 2.33
CA SER A 532 1.03 -28.68 1.67
C SER A 532 1.64 -29.56 0.57
N ALA A 533 2.79 -29.16 0.02
CA ALA A 533 3.51 -29.86 -1.03
C ALA A 533 4.79 -30.55 -0.54
N GLY A 534 5.07 -30.52 0.77
CA GLY A 534 6.30 -31.08 1.33
C GLY A 534 7.56 -30.29 0.99
N ILE A 535 7.41 -29.01 0.60
CA ILE A 535 8.53 -28.09 0.40
C ILE A 535 8.93 -27.53 1.78
N PRO A 536 10.22 -27.49 2.13
CA PRO A 536 10.67 -26.94 3.40
C PRO A 536 10.18 -25.51 3.62
N VAL A 537 9.56 -25.24 4.77
CA VAL A 537 9.01 -23.91 5.10
C VAL A 537 10.14 -22.87 5.24
N GLU A 538 11.35 -23.30 5.51
CA GLU A 538 12.57 -22.48 5.56
C GLU A 538 12.83 -21.79 4.21
N CYS A 539 12.38 -22.36 3.09
CA CYS A 539 12.47 -21.76 1.76
C CYS A 539 11.69 -20.42 1.63
N VAL A 540 10.72 -20.18 2.53
CA VAL A 540 10.03 -18.88 2.62
C VAL A 540 11.02 -17.75 2.93
N ALA A 541 12.06 -18.05 3.70
CA ALA A 541 13.12 -17.09 4.00
C ALA A 541 13.81 -16.55 2.75
N VAL A 542 14.08 -17.43 1.81
CA VAL A 542 14.71 -17.08 0.53
C VAL A 542 13.76 -16.21 -0.30
N ALA A 543 12.49 -16.61 -0.38
CA ALA A 543 11.48 -15.85 -1.10
C ALA A 543 11.23 -14.46 -0.48
N ALA A 544 11.28 -14.34 0.86
CA ALA A 544 11.04 -13.10 1.59
C ALA A 544 11.99 -11.95 1.19
N GLY A 545 13.21 -12.27 0.72
CA GLY A 545 14.19 -11.27 0.29
C GLY A 545 13.71 -10.38 -0.87
N ILE A 546 12.92 -10.93 -1.78
CA ILE A 546 12.40 -10.20 -2.96
C ILE A 546 10.88 -10.06 -2.96
N ASP A 547 10.21 -10.63 -1.97
CA ASP A 547 8.74 -10.67 -1.88
C ASP A 547 8.12 -9.27 -2.07
N ARG A 548 8.75 -8.25 -1.52
CA ARG A 548 8.24 -6.88 -1.59
C ARG A 548 8.13 -6.34 -3.02
N ILE A 549 9.11 -6.63 -3.87
CA ILE A 549 9.08 -6.20 -5.27
C ILE A 549 7.99 -6.97 -6.02
N ILE A 550 7.84 -8.25 -5.71
CA ILE A 550 6.80 -9.10 -6.30
C ILE A 550 5.42 -8.66 -5.80
N ASP A 551 5.28 -8.28 -4.53
CA ASP A 551 4.04 -7.80 -3.92
C ASP A 551 3.47 -6.57 -4.65
N MET A 552 4.33 -5.62 -5.03
CA MET A 552 3.94 -4.47 -5.85
C MET A 552 3.30 -4.91 -7.17
N GLY A 553 3.87 -5.91 -7.85
CA GLY A 553 3.31 -6.49 -9.08
C GLY A 553 2.00 -7.25 -8.84
N ARG A 554 1.93 -8.03 -7.76
CA ARG A 554 0.72 -8.77 -7.37
C ARG A 554 -0.46 -7.84 -7.12
N THR A 555 -0.22 -6.73 -6.43
CA THR A 555 -1.26 -5.73 -6.14
C THR A 555 -1.80 -5.10 -7.42
N VAL A 556 -0.93 -4.81 -8.40
CA VAL A 556 -1.36 -4.35 -9.73
C VAL A 556 -2.25 -5.40 -10.41
N MET A 557 -1.88 -6.68 -10.32
CA MET A 557 -2.66 -7.77 -10.91
C MET A 557 -4.06 -7.86 -10.29
N SER A 558 -4.16 -7.85 -8.97
CA SER A 558 -5.44 -7.91 -8.25
C SER A 558 -6.36 -6.74 -8.62
N VAL A 559 -5.85 -5.51 -8.54
CA VAL A 559 -6.61 -4.29 -8.91
C VAL A 559 -7.05 -4.30 -10.37
N THR A 560 -6.21 -4.80 -11.28
CA THR A 560 -6.55 -4.90 -12.70
C THR A 560 -7.59 -5.99 -12.95
N GLY A 561 -7.51 -7.11 -12.26
CA GLY A 561 -8.49 -8.20 -12.30
C GLY A 561 -9.87 -7.74 -11.81
N ASP A 562 -9.92 -7.02 -10.69
CA ASP A 562 -11.15 -6.43 -10.15
C ASP A 562 -11.83 -5.51 -11.17
N ALA A 563 -11.04 -4.62 -11.78
CA ALA A 563 -11.53 -3.69 -12.78
C ALA A 563 -12.01 -4.41 -14.06
N SER A 564 -11.32 -5.48 -14.48
CA SER A 564 -11.73 -6.29 -15.63
C SER A 564 -13.07 -6.97 -15.38
N CYS A 565 -13.28 -7.51 -14.18
CA CYS A 565 -14.56 -8.06 -13.74
C CYS A 565 -15.67 -6.99 -13.77
N ALA A 566 -15.42 -5.79 -13.21
CA ALA A 566 -16.40 -4.72 -13.19
C ALA A 566 -16.86 -4.31 -14.61
N VAL A 567 -15.94 -4.23 -15.57
CA VAL A 567 -16.22 -3.96 -16.98
C VAL A 567 -17.06 -5.08 -17.61
N VAL A 568 -16.73 -6.34 -17.33
CA VAL A 568 -17.47 -7.50 -17.82
C VAL A 568 -18.88 -7.55 -17.24
N MET A 569 -19.03 -7.31 -15.92
CA MET A 569 -20.34 -7.28 -15.26
C MET A 569 -21.23 -6.15 -15.77
N GLN A 570 -20.67 -4.97 -16.04
CA GLN A 570 -21.40 -3.87 -16.66
C GLN A 570 -22.00 -4.28 -18.02
N LYS A 571 -21.23 -4.96 -18.85
CA LYS A 571 -21.72 -5.40 -20.18
C LYS A 571 -22.76 -6.49 -20.12
N ILE A 572 -22.61 -7.42 -19.17
CA ILE A 572 -23.54 -8.54 -18.98
C ILE A 572 -24.88 -8.07 -18.42
N LEU A 573 -24.89 -7.12 -17.48
CA LEU A 573 -26.07 -6.62 -16.80
C LEU A 573 -26.76 -5.50 -17.59
N GLY A 574 -26.01 -4.61 -18.23
CA GLY A 574 -26.59 -3.55 -19.07
C GLY A 574 -27.24 -4.05 -20.37
N LYS A 575 -27.25 -5.38 -20.61
CA LYS A 575 -28.08 -6.03 -21.66
C LYS A 575 -29.40 -6.59 -21.11
N ILE A 576 -29.63 -6.46 -19.79
CA ILE A 576 -30.78 -7.07 -19.10
C ILE A 576 -31.78 -5.96 -18.70
N GLU A 577 -31.37 -4.69 -18.69
CA GLU A 577 -32.24 -3.51 -18.66
C GLU A 577 -32.56 -3.03 -20.10
#